data_02459e8739303d1d4997680098fd5410
#
_entry.id   02459e8739303d1d4997680098fd5410
#
_cell.length_a   1.000
_cell.length_b   1.000
_cell.length_c   1.000
_cell.angle_alpha   90.00
_cell.angle_beta   90.00
_cell.angle_gamma   90.00
#
_symmetry.space_group_name_H-M   'P 1'
#
loop_
_entity.id
_entity.type
_entity.pdbx_description
1 polymer ?
#
loop_
_entity_poly.entity_id
_entity_poly.type
_entity_poly.pdbx_seq_one_letter_code
_entity_poly.pdbx_strand_id
1 'polypeptide(L)'
;MKLLGVGIVLSGILFAGGTANVSGKWDVQVEGYGAPRSQKFELKQKGEGLSGVYAGKFGESKVTGTVKDSAVEFEMRVIENEHIVTVHYIGTATDDGIKGTVTFGDAGKGTWVASRPTSSHKK
;
A
#
# COMPACT_ATOMS: atom_id res chain seq x y z
N MET A 1 -14.25 16.77 26.86
CA MET A 1 -14.13 16.23 26.70
C MET A 1 -13.98 15.78 26.42
N LYS A 2 -13.78 15.73 26.37
CA LYS A 2 -13.56 15.06 26.11
C LYS A 2 -13.23 14.46 25.75
N LEU A 3 -13.00 14.42 25.54
CA LEU A 3 -12.65 13.57 25.20
C LEU A 3 -12.35 13.02 24.86
N LEU A 4 -12.16 13.15 24.82
CA LEU A 4 -11.93 12.36 24.47
C LEU A 4 -11.64 11.74 24.09
N GLY A 5 -11.58 11.76 24.11
CA GLY A 5 -11.43 10.93 23.67
C GLY A 5 -10.93 10.43 23.40
N VAL A 6 -10.68 10.32 23.50
CA VAL A 6 -10.39 9.67 23.20
C VAL A 6 -10.08 8.87 22.77
N GLY A 7 -9.98 8.60 22.62
CA GLY A 7 -9.85 7.86 22.16
C GLY A 7 -9.43 7.25 21.77
N ILE A 8 -9.23 7.12 21.54
CA ILE A 8 -8.96 6.64 21.14
C ILE A 8 -8.34 6.07 20.72
N VAL A 9 -8.14 6.10 20.44
CA VAL A 9 -7.63 5.63 20.04
C VAL A 9 -7.01 4.83 19.99
N LEU A 10 -6.68 4.65 19.98
CA LEU A 10 -6.04 3.85 19.94
C LEU A 10 -5.77 2.88 19.23
N SER A 11 -5.78 2.80 18.78
CA SER A 11 -5.80 1.64 18.06
C SER A 11 -4.99 1.76 16.85
N GLY A 12 -4.45 0.88 16.28
CA GLY A 12 -3.82 0.72 15.07
C GLY A 12 -3.08 1.93 14.56
N ILE A 13 -3.67 2.65 13.67
CA ILE A 13 -3.02 3.77 13.03
C ILE A 13 -3.40 5.05 13.73
N LEU A 14 -2.38 5.75 14.22
CA LEU A 14 -2.59 7.01 14.89
C LEU A 14 -2.12 8.13 14.00
N PHE A 15 -2.93 9.14 13.91
CA PHE A 15 -2.60 10.31 13.13
C PHE A 15 -2.32 11.49 14.03
N ALA A 16 -1.46 11.32 14.97
CA ALA A 16 -1.16 12.36 15.92
C ALA A 16 -0.63 13.60 15.22
N GLY A 17 -1.52 14.30 14.57
CA GLY A 17 -1.18 15.48 13.81
C GLY A 17 -0.43 15.12 12.56
N GLY A 18 -0.68 13.95 12.01
CA GLY A 18 0.15 13.66 10.94
C GLY A 18 -0.18 12.49 10.11
N THR A 19 0.82 11.76 9.86
CA THR A 19 0.87 10.83 8.76
C THR A 19 0.75 9.42 9.28
N ALA A 20 -0.07 8.62 8.64
CA ALA A 20 -0.17 7.21 8.96
C ALA A 20 1.20 6.56 8.80
N ASN A 21 1.46 5.54 9.60
CA ASN A 21 2.70 4.80 9.50
C ASN A 21 2.44 3.53 8.70
N VAL A 22 2.98 3.50 7.48
CA VAL A 22 2.80 2.36 6.59
C VAL A 22 4.10 1.62 6.33
N SER A 23 5.12 1.84 7.16
CA SER A 23 6.37 1.11 7.03
C SER A 23 6.15 -0.37 7.31
N GLY A 24 6.93 -1.21 6.65
CA GLY A 24 6.93 -2.63 6.92
C GLY A 24 6.44 -3.44 5.75
N LYS A 25 6.12 -4.67 6.04
CA LYS A 25 5.72 -5.63 5.00
C LYS A 25 4.22 -5.66 4.85
N TRP A 26 3.77 -5.85 3.62
CA TRP A 26 2.35 -5.88 3.28
C TRP A 26 2.07 -7.00 2.31
N ASP A 27 0.97 -7.70 2.53
CA ASP A 27 0.39 -8.60 1.54
C ASP A 27 -0.69 -7.84 0.81
N VAL A 28 -0.66 -7.86 -0.50
CA VAL A 28 -1.54 -7.05 -1.34
C VAL A 28 -2.30 -7.95 -2.28
N GLN A 29 -3.61 -7.72 -2.37
CA GLN A 29 -4.47 -8.39 -3.34
C GLN A 29 -4.96 -7.36 -4.32
N VAL A 30 -4.83 -7.67 -5.61
CA VAL A 30 -5.28 -6.80 -6.68
C VAL A 30 -6.38 -7.52 -7.43
N GLU A 31 -7.48 -6.80 -7.69
CA GLU A 31 -8.61 -7.34 -8.44
C GLU A 31 -9.08 -6.33 -9.47
N GLY A 32 -9.85 -6.83 -10.42
CA GLY A 32 -10.49 -5.96 -11.40
C GLY A 32 -9.70 -5.76 -12.67
N TYR A 33 -8.53 -6.38 -12.76
CA TYR A 33 -7.71 -6.29 -13.94
C TYR A 33 -7.17 -7.70 -14.22
N GLY A 34 -7.94 -8.45 -15.00
CA GLY A 34 -7.62 -9.84 -15.21
C GLY A 34 -7.94 -10.66 -13.98
N ALA A 35 -7.18 -11.71 -13.74
CA ALA A 35 -7.38 -12.56 -12.58
C ALA A 35 -6.86 -11.87 -11.32
N PRO A 36 -7.44 -12.19 -10.17
CA PRO A 36 -6.91 -11.66 -8.91
C PRO A 36 -5.44 -12.05 -8.75
N ARG A 37 -4.68 -11.18 -8.14
CA ARG A 37 -3.25 -11.39 -7.96
C ARG A 37 -2.83 -11.05 -6.55
N SER A 38 -1.89 -11.84 -6.03
CA SER A 38 -1.25 -11.58 -4.77
C SER A 38 0.12 -10.99 -5.01
N GLN A 39 0.45 -9.97 -4.22
CA GLN A 39 1.73 -9.28 -4.33
C GLN A 39 2.24 -9.01 -2.93
N LYS A 40 3.52 -8.73 -2.84
CA LYS A 40 4.12 -8.36 -1.57
C LYS A 40 4.86 -7.06 -1.73
N PHE A 41 4.74 -6.22 -0.72
CA PHE A 41 5.47 -4.97 -0.68
C PHE A 41 6.20 -4.85 0.64
N GLU A 42 7.37 -4.28 0.59
CA GLU A 42 8.05 -3.86 1.80
C GLU A 42 8.29 -2.38 1.65
N LEU A 43 7.69 -1.59 2.53
CA LEU A 43 7.70 -0.15 2.43
C LEU A 43 8.53 0.46 3.54
N LYS A 44 9.20 1.55 3.22
CA LYS A 44 9.93 2.36 4.18
C LYS A 44 9.39 3.77 4.08
N GLN A 45 9.08 4.33 5.21
CA GLN A 45 8.49 5.66 5.26
C GLN A 45 9.44 6.60 6.00
N LYS A 46 9.67 7.76 5.42
CA LYS A 46 10.47 8.79 6.04
C LYS A 46 9.70 10.08 5.90
N GLY A 47 9.07 10.51 7.01
CA GLY A 47 8.14 11.62 6.93
C GLY A 47 6.98 11.28 6.02
N GLU A 48 6.79 12.06 4.99
CA GLU A 48 5.75 11.79 4.01
C GLU A 48 6.27 11.00 2.81
N GLY A 49 7.55 10.72 2.76
CA GLY A 49 8.12 9.99 1.63
C GLY A 49 8.03 8.50 1.82
N LEU A 50 7.73 7.79 0.73
CA LEU A 50 7.68 6.33 0.71
C LEU A 50 8.69 5.80 -0.29
N SER A 51 9.34 4.73 0.09
CA SER A 51 10.15 3.95 -0.83
C SER A 51 9.99 2.49 -0.45
N GLY A 52 10.40 1.61 -1.32
CA GLY A 52 10.31 0.21 -0.99
C GLY A 52 10.52 -0.68 -2.18
N VAL A 53 10.07 -1.93 -2.01
CA VAL A 53 10.25 -2.96 -3.00
C VAL A 53 8.95 -3.72 -3.18
N TYR A 54 8.61 -3.96 -4.43
CA TYR A 54 7.50 -4.83 -4.82
C TYR A 54 8.07 -6.18 -5.21
N ALA A 55 7.34 -7.24 -4.89
CA ALA A 55 7.65 -8.58 -5.38
C ALA A 55 6.35 -9.26 -5.76
N GLY A 56 6.32 -9.80 -6.98
CA GLY A 56 5.12 -10.45 -7.46
C GLY A 56 5.31 -10.97 -8.88
N LYS A 57 4.22 -10.97 -9.62
CA LYS A 57 4.20 -11.53 -10.97
C LYS A 57 5.27 -10.94 -11.88
N PHE A 58 5.60 -9.68 -11.71
CA PHE A 58 6.55 -9.00 -12.57
C PHE A 58 7.98 -9.00 -12.03
N GLY A 59 8.25 -9.83 -11.02
CA GLY A 59 9.56 -9.88 -10.40
C GLY A 59 9.65 -8.88 -9.27
N GLU A 60 10.78 -8.20 -9.17
CA GLU A 60 10.97 -7.19 -8.13
C GLU A 60 11.10 -5.82 -8.78
N SER A 61 10.56 -4.83 -8.11
CA SER A 61 10.63 -3.45 -8.61
C SER A 61 10.72 -2.49 -7.46
N LYS A 62 11.36 -1.36 -7.68
CA LYS A 62 11.41 -0.31 -6.69
C LYS A 62 10.10 0.45 -6.68
N VAL A 63 9.72 0.88 -5.50
CA VAL A 63 8.48 1.61 -5.27
C VAL A 63 8.84 2.97 -4.69
N THR A 64 8.19 4.02 -5.17
CA THR A 64 8.35 5.35 -4.62
C THR A 64 6.98 6.01 -4.52
N GLY A 65 6.81 6.86 -3.52
CA GLY A 65 5.53 7.53 -3.35
C GLY A 65 5.50 8.41 -2.13
N THR A 66 4.28 8.66 -1.66
CA THR A 66 4.06 9.54 -0.52
C THR A 66 2.92 9.03 0.33
N VAL A 67 2.95 9.46 1.60
CA VAL A 67 1.85 9.28 2.53
C VAL A 67 1.57 10.66 3.11
N LYS A 68 0.32 11.07 3.06
CA LYS A 68 -0.07 12.34 3.63
C LYS A 68 -1.36 12.11 4.40
N ASP A 69 -1.31 12.32 5.72
CA ASP A 69 -2.41 11.93 6.59
C ASP A 69 -2.68 10.44 6.39
N SER A 70 -3.83 10.06 5.89
CA SER A 70 -4.13 8.67 5.60
C SER A 70 -4.07 8.36 4.11
N ALA A 71 -3.76 9.33 3.27
CA ALA A 71 -3.72 9.13 1.83
C ALA A 71 -2.37 8.54 1.43
N VAL A 72 -2.41 7.42 0.76
CA VAL A 72 -1.21 6.69 0.35
C VAL A 72 -1.19 6.65 -1.18
N GLU A 73 -0.04 6.97 -1.74
CA GLU A 73 0.09 6.96 -3.19
C GLU A 73 1.51 6.52 -3.52
N PHE A 74 1.65 5.54 -4.39
CA PHE A 74 2.97 5.12 -4.81
C PHE A 74 2.90 4.49 -6.19
N GLU A 75 4.06 4.38 -6.81
CA GLU A 75 4.14 3.82 -8.14
C GLU A 75 5.37 2.96 -8.29
N MET A 76 5.34 2.12 -9.30
CA MET A 76 6.48 1.33 -9.69
C MET A 76 6.46 1.16 -11.19
N ARG A 77 7.60 0.76 -11.76
CA ARG A 77 7.69 0.45 -13.17
C ARG A 77 8.02 -1.02 -13.33
N VAL A 78 7.25 -1.68 -14.15
CA VAL A 78 7.46 -3.09 -14.42
C VAL A 78 7.60 -3.28 -15.92
N ILE A 79 8.12 -4.44 -16.32
CA ILE A 79 8.25 -4.77 -17.73
C ILE A 79 7.24 -5.85 -18.06
N GLU A 80 6.41 -5.54 -19.05
CA GLU A 80 5.42 -6.49 -19.53
C GLU A 80 5.46 -6.47 -21.04
N ASN A 81 5.67 -7.64 -21.66
CA ASN A 81 5.75 -7.77 -23.11
C ASN A 81 6.77 -6.79 -23.71
N GLU A 82 7.92 -6.67 -23.02
CA GLU A 82 9.02 -5.83 -23.46
C GLU A 82 8.73 -4.33 -23.40
N HIS A 83 7.65 -3.96 -22.72
CA HIS A 83 7.31 -2.56 -22.52
C HIS A 83 7.38 -2.21 -21.05
N ILE A 84 7.80 -0.98 -20.78
CA ILE A 84 7.80 -0.47 -19.42
C ILE A 84 6.41 0.06 -19.12
N VAL A 85 5.82 -0.45 -18.05
CA VAL A 85 4.48 -0.04 -17.62
C VAL A 85 4.60 0.57 -16.24
N THR A 86 4.04 1.75 -16.06
CA THR A 86 3.97 2.37 -14.75
C THR A 86 2.69 1.91 -14.07
N VAL A 87 2.82 1.36 -12.88
CA VAL A 87 1.69 0.91 -12.09
C VAL A 87 1.54 1.89 -10.94
N HIS A 88 0.38 2.47 -10.80
CA HIS A 88 0.12 3.55 -9.86
C HIS A 88 -0.94 3.14 -8.87
N TYR A 89 -0.62 3.20 -7.58
CA TYR A 89 -1.51 2.80 -6.50
C TYR A 89 -1.92 4.03 -5.71
N ILE A 90 -3.22 4.16 -5.48
CA ILE A 90 -3.77 5.23 -4.66
C ILE A 90 -4.69 4.58 -3.64
N GLY A 91 -4.54 4.92 -2.38
CA GLY A 91 -5.35 4.30 -1.36
C GLY A 91 -5.45 5.11 -0.10
N THR A 92 -6.20 4.57 0.84
CA THR A 92 -6.40 5.17 2.15
C THR A 92 -6.02 4.14 3.21
N ALA A 93 -5.19 4.56 4.14
CA ALA A 93 -4.77 3.72 5.26
C ALA A 93 -5.79 3.80 6.38
N THR A 94 -6.12 2.66 6.95
CA THR A 94 -7.02 2.55 8.09
C THR A 94 -6.41 1.57 9.07
N ASP A 95 -7.12 1.30 10.17
CA ASP A 95 -6.67 0.31 11.14
C ASP A 95 -6.55 -1.07 10.53
N ASP A 96 -7.36 -1.36 9.52
CA ASP A 96 -7.41 -2.70 8.93
C ASP A 96 -6.43 -2.88 7.80
N GLY A 97 -5.83 -1.81 7.33
CA GLY A 97 -4.89 -1.91 6.23
C GLY A 97 -5.03 -0.74 5.28
N ILE A 98 -4.80 -1.00 4.00
CA ILE A 98 -4.88 0.04 2.98
C ILE A 98 -5.78 -0.47 1.87
N LYS A 99 -6.66 0.39 1.37
CA LYS A 99 -7.54 0.04 0.27
C LYS A 99 -7.53 1.16 -0.75
N GLY A 100 -7.67 0.81 -2.01
CA GLY A 100 -7.73 1.85 -3.02
C GLY A 100 -7.85 1.31 -4.42
N THR A 101 -7.38 2.11 -5.35
CA THR A 101 -7.42 1.78 -6.77
C THR A 101 -6.00 1.67 -7.30
N VAL A 102 -5.85 0.92 -8.36
CA VAL A 102 -4.56 0.74 -9.01
C VAL A 102 -4.76 0.90 -10.52
N THR A 103 -3.82 1.55 -11.16
CA THR A 103 -3.87 1.80 -12.60
C THR A 103 -2.62 1.20 -13.23
N PHE A 104 -2.81 0.44 -14.30
CA PHE A 104 -1.73 -0.22 -15.03
C PHE A 104 -1.47 0.54 -16.32
N GLY A 105 -0.68 1.60 -16.24
CA GLY A 105 -0.43 2.42 -17.41
C GLY A 105 -1.73 2.84 -18.06
N ASP A 106 -1.85 2.58 -19.35
CA ASP A 106 -3.08 2.86 -20.08
C ASP A 106 -3.96 1.62 -20.24
N ALA A 107 -3.55 0.50 -19.68
CA ALA A 107 -4.22 -0.76 -19.98
C ALA A 107 -5.48 -0.97 -19.16
N GLY A 108 -5.59 -0.36 -18.00
CA GLY A 108 -6.79 -0.54 -17.19
C GLY A 108 -6.54 -0.23 -15.75
N LYS A 109 -7.58 -0.42 -14.95
CA LYS A 109 -7.49 -0.16 -13.54
C LYS A 109 -8.25 -1.23 -12.76
N GLY A 110 -7.93 -1.32 -11.49
CA GLY A 110 -8.58 -2.25 -10.60
C GLY A 110 -8.57 -1.71 -9.19
N THR A 111 -8.78 -2.59 -8.24
CA THR A 111 -8.75 -2.25 -6.83
C THR A 111 -7.68 -3.06 -6.14
N TRP A 112 -7.23 -2.57 -5.00
CA TRP A 112 -6.24 -3.30 -4.22
C TRP A 112 -6.52 -3.14 -2.73
N VAL A 113 -6.11 -4.17 -2.00
CA VAL A 113 -6.21 -4.18 -0.55
C VAL A 113 -4.89 -4.69 -0.01
N ALA A 114 -4.33 -3.96 0.94
CA ALA A 114 -3.10 -4.37 1.60
C ALA A 114 -3.41 -4.70 3.05
N SER A 115 -2.83 -5.79 3.53
CA SER A 115 -2.97 -6.19 4.92
C SER A 115 -1.61 -6.60 5.43
N ARG A 116 -1.43 -6.52 6.73
CA ARG A 116 -0.19 -6.97 7.33
C ARG A 116 -0.11 -8.49 7.23
N PRO A 117 1.06 -9.04 6.96
CA PRO A 117 1.19 -10.49 6.93
C PRO A 117 0.84 -11.06 8.29
N THR A 118 0.16 -12.20 8.28
CA THR A 118 -0.10 -12.92 9.53
C THR A 118 1.18 -13.62 9.91
N SER A 119 1.65 -13.40 11.11
CA SER A 119 2.93 -13.93 11.53
C SER A 119 2.81 -15.21 12.32
N SER A 120 1.79 -15.84 12.40
CA SER A 120 1.57 -17.00 13.20
C SER A 120 2.16 -18.30 12.79
N HIS A 121 2.36 -17.69 12.66
CA HIS A 121 2.55 -18.35 12.53
C HIS A 121 3.29 -18.99 12.66
N LYS A 122 3.57 -18.99 12.66
CA LYS A 122 4.12 -19.35 12.61
C LYS A 122 4.55 -19.92 13.17
N LYS A 123 4.70 -20.12 13.32
CA LYS A 123 5.04 -20.69 13.77
C LYS A 123 5.23 -21.14 13.77
#